data_2c5034b6af525d52a9ce4a7c17e409ee
#
_entry.id   2c5034b6af525d52a9ce4a7c17e409ee
#
_cell.length_a   1.000
_cell.length_b   1.000
_cell.length_c   1.000
_cell.angle_alpha   90.00
_cell.angle_beta   90.00
_cell.angle_gamma   90.00
#
_symmetry.space_group_name_H-M   'P 1'
#
loop_
_entity.id
_entity.type
_entity.pdbx_description
1 polymer ?
#
loop_
_entity_poly.entity_id
_entity_poly.type
_entity_poly.pdbx_seq_one_letter_code
_entity_poly.pdbx_strand_id
1 'polypeptide(L)'
;MSRVEQLEHRISKLGSAIVAFSGGVDSSLVAALAARALGGRALAVTAVSPALATGELEGARGVARSIGIGHELVTTEELAREGYRRNERDRCYHCKTELYDRLGDLAEQRGYAAVVSGANADDLGDWRPGLAAAGEHGVVHPLLEAGVGKEEVRELARALGVPSAEKPASPCLASRIPYGTEVDPSILRQIDRAELALKGLGFRVLRVRHYGELARVELAGEELPHALAQAEVVVSAVRSAGYARVEIDEKPFRSGSLNVRFASRLRRP
;
A
#
# COMPACT_ATOMS: atom_id res chain seq x y z
N MET A 1 2.93 21.23 24.24
CA MET A 1 2.38 20.92 22.91
C MET A 1 2.33 19.42 22.76
N SER A 2 1.17 18.83 22.56
CA SER A 2 1.03 17.39 22.33
C SER A 2 1.71 16.97 21.01
N ARG A 3 1.90 15.66 20.79
CA ARG A 3 2.49 15.15 19.55
C ARG A 3 1.62 15.50 18.33
N VAL A 4 0.30 15.41 18.48
CA VAL A 4 -0.67 15.81 17.45
C VAL A 4 -0.50 17.29 17.09
N GLU A 5 -0.45 18.19 18.07
CA GLU A 5 -0.28 19.63 17.84
C GLU A 5 1.06 19.96 17.16
N GLN A 6 2.13 19.22 17.47
CA GLN A 6 3.42 19.36 16.78
C GLN A 6 3.33 19.02 15.31
N LEU A 7 2.68 17.91 14.98
CA LEU A 7 2.48 17.46 13.60
C LEU A 7 1.54 18.40 12.83
N GLU A 8 0.43 18.82 13.44
CA GLU A 8 -0.49 19.81 12.87
C GLU A 8 0.22 21.13 12.59
N HIS A 9 1.04 21.63 13.53
CA HIS A 9 1.81 22.85 13.34
C HIS A 9 2.84 22.71 12.18
N ARG A 10 3.46 21.54 12.03
CA ARG A 10 4.36 21.27 10.90
C ARG A 10 3.61 21.30 9.57
N ILE A 11 2.46 20.65 9.49
CA ILE A 11 1.63 20.59 8.29
C ILE A 11 1.04 21.97 7.97
N SER A 12 0.62 22.76 8.96
CA SER A 12 0.03 24.08 8.73
C SER A 12 0.97 25.05 8.02
N LYS A 13 2.29 24.89 8.21
CA LYS A 13 3.31 25.70 7.51
C LYS A 13 3.37 25.47 6.00
N LEU A 14 2.81 24.39 5.51
CA LEU A 14 2.73 24.10 4.08
C LEU A 14 1.71 24.99 3.35
N GLY A 15 0.78 25.60 4.08
CA GLY A 15 -0.25 26.47 3.50
C GLY A 15 -1.38 25.68 2.83
N SER A 16 -1.09 24.76 1.93
CA SER A 16 -2.02 23.83 1.30
C SER A 16 -1.31 22.54 0.89
N ALA A 17 -2.00 21.40 0.87
CA ALA A 17 -1.35 20.12 0.56
C ALA A 17 -2.27 19.10 -0.13
N ILE A 18 -1.69 18.37 -1.07
CA ILE A 18 -2.23 17.09 -1.56
C ILE A 18 -1.60 15.96 -0.76
N VAL A 19 -2.42 15.10 -0.18
CA VAL A 19 -1.99 13.90 0.54
C VAL A 19 -2.02 12.71 -0.43
N ALA A 20 -0.88 12.07 -0.67
CA ALA A 20 -0.80 10.77 -1.36
C ALA A 20 -1.48 9.71 -0.49
N PHE A 21 -2.74 9.40 -0.78
CA PHE A 21 -3.66 8.71 0.11
C PHE A 21 -4.00 7.30 -0.38
N SER A 22 -3.71 6.30 0.44
CA SER A 22 -4.03 4.90 0.15
C SER A 22 -5.13 4.32 1.05
N GLY A 23 -5.61 5.07 2.04
CA GLY A 23 -6.52 4.55 3.08
C GLY A 23 -5.86 3.56 4.06
N GLY A 24 -4.53 3.38 4.00
CA GLY A 24 -3.74 2.70 5.03
C GLY A 24 -3.48 3.62 6.22
N VAL A 25 -3.13 3.06 7.38
CA VAL A 25 -3.04 3.83 8.63
C VAL A 25 -2.12 5.06 8.55
N ASP A 26 -0.96 4.94 7.91
CA ASP A 26 0.02 6.04 7.81
C ASP A 26 -0.52 7.22 7.00
N SER A 27 -0.99 6.94 5.78
CA SER A 27 -1.58 7.98 4.91
C SER A 27 -2.86 8.57 5.49
N SER A 28 -3.62 7.78 6.24
CA SER A 28 -4.86 8.23 6.89
C SER A 28 -4.58 9.13 8.09
N LEU A 29 -3.53 8.83 8.86
CA LEU A 29 -3.09 9.73 9.92
C LEU A 29 -2.65 11.08 9.34
N VAL A 30 -1.83 11.09 8.28
CA VAL A 30 -1.42 12.33 7.60
C VAL A 30 -2.63 13.08 7.05
N ALA A 31 -3.60 12.38 6.45
CA ALA A 31 -4.83 13.00 5.95
C ALA A 31 -5.68 13.62 7.07
N ALA A 32 -5.81 12.95 8.22
CA ALA A 32 -6.53 13.48 9.38
C ALA A 32 -5.83 14.74 9.94
N LEU A 33 -4.51 14.70 10.09
CA LEU A 33 -3.73 15.85 10.53
C LEU A 33 -3.81 17.01 9.53
N ALA A 34 -3.75 16.74 8.23
CA ALA A 34 -3.87 17.76 7.18
C ALA A 34 -5.29 18.39 7.15
N ALA A 35 -6.34 17.59 7.28
CA ALA A 35 -7.70 18.08 7.37
C ALA A 35 -7.89 19.05 8.57
N ARG A 36 -7.32 18.70 9.72
CA ARG A 36 -7.38 19.52 10.94
C ARG A 36 -6.54 20.80 10.83
N ALA A 37 -5.33 20.71 10.26
CA ALA A 37 -4.39 21.82 10.17
C ALA A 37 -4.70 22.81 9.03
N LEU A 38 -5.23 22.33 7.91
CA LEU A 38 -5.41 23.10 6.67
C LEU A 38 -6.88 23.29 6.26
N GLY A 39 -7.80 22.50 6.83
CA GLY A 39 -9.22 22.53 6.45
C GLY A 39 -9.41 22.26 4.96
N GLY A 40 -10.18 23.09 4.27
CA GLY A 40 -10.47 22.97 2.84
C GLY A 40 -9.25 23.14 1.91
N ARG A 41 -8.06 23.42 2.46
CA ARG A 41 -6.80 23.49 1.71
C ARG A 41 -6.01 22.18 1.77
N ALA A 42 -6.61 21.10 2.25
CA ALA A 42 -6.09 19.74 2.20
C ALA A 42 -6.95 18.87 1.27
N LEU A 43 -6.31 18.09 0.42
CA LEU A 43 -6.97 17.16 -0.50
C LEU A 43 -6.29 15.80 -0.41
N ALA A 44 -7.06 14.74 -0.13
CA ALA A 44 -6.58 13.38 -0.23
C ALA A 44 -6.72 12.89 -1.68
N VAL A 45 -5.67 12.31 -2.25
CA VAL A 45 -5.72 11.79 -3.62
C VAL A 45 -5.27 10.35 -3.64
N THR A 46 -6.14 9.46 -4.14
CA THR A 46 -5.84 8.02 -4.30
C THR A 46 -5.55 7.71 -5.77
N ALA A 47 -4.39 7.09 -6.00
CA ALA A 47 -4.05 6.55 -7.31
C ALA A 47 -4.82 5.26 -7.58
N VAL A 48 -5.37 5.16 -8.79
CA VAL A 48 -6.10 3.98 -9.27
C VAL A 48 -5.37 3.39 -10.45
N SER A 49 -5.02 2.12 -10.34
CA SER A 49 -4.37 1.34 -11.40
C SER A 49 -4.76 -0.13 -11.29
N PRO A 50 -4.39 -0.98 -12.26
CA PRO A 50 -4.59 -2.44 -12.18
C PRO A 50 -3.91 -3.11 -10.98
N ALA A 51 -2.92 -2.45 -10.35
CA ALA A 51 -2.23 -2.97 -9.17
C ALA A 51 -2.97 -2.71 -7.84
N LEU A 52 -4.04 -1.90 -7.86
CA LEU A 52 -4.88 -1.65 -6.69
C LEU A 52 -5.85 -2.83 -6.50
N ALA A 53 -5.79 -3.48 -5.33
CA ALA A 53 -6.67 -4.61 -5.04
C ALA A 53 -8.14 -4.16 -4.89
N THR A 54 -9.07 -5.02 -5.32
CA THR A 54 -10.50 -4.77 -5.16
C THR A 54 -10.89 -4.55 -3.71
N GLY A 55 -11.72 -3.54 -3.47
CA GLY A 55 -12.16 -3.10 -2.14
C GLY A 55 -11.26 -2.06 -1.47
N GLU A 56 -9.99 -1.91 -1.89
CA GLU A 56 -9.09 -0.91 -1.30
C GLU A 56 -9.57 0.52 -1.59
N LEU A 57 -10.07 0.79 -2.79
CA LEU A 57 -10.61 2.10 -3.16
C LEU A 57 -11.83 2.47 -2.31
N GLU A 58 -12.77 1.54 -2.12
CA GLU A 58 -13.96 1.81 -1.29
C GLU A 58 -13.57 1.99 0.19
N GLY A 59 -12.59 1.22 0.66
CA GLY A 59 -11.99 1.43 1.98
C GLY A 59 -11.39 2.83 2.13
N ALA A 60 -10.61 3.28 1.14
CA ALA A 60 -10.02 4.63 1.13
C ALA A 60 -11.11 5.72 1.14
N ARG A 61 -12.14 5.59 0.30
CA ARG A 61 -13.30 6.51 0.29
C ARG A 61 -14.01 6.57 1.63
N GLY A 62 -14.22 5.41 2.27
CA GLY A 62 -14.82 5.34 3.60
C GLY A 62 -14.02 6.08 4.66
N VAL A 63 -12.70 5.88 4.66
CA VAL A 63 -11.79 6.57 5.59
C VAL A 63 -11.77 8.08 5.32
N ALA A 64 -11.67 8.53 4.06
CA ALA A 64 -11.65 9.94 3.71
C ALA A 64 -12.94 10.65 4.16
N ARG A 65 -14.12 10.03 3.95
CA ARG A 65 -15.41 10.53 4.47
C ARG A 65 -15.42 10.65 5.98
N SER A 66 -14.92 9.65 6.69
CA SER A 66 -14.87 9.64 8.16
C SER A 66 -13.95 10.73 8.72
N ILE A 67 -12.83 10.98 8.04
CA ILE A 67 -11.89 12.06 8.39
C ILE A 67 -12.48 13.44 8.07
N GLY A 68 -13.37 13.54 7.08
CA GLY A 68 -13.92 14.81 6.60
C GLY A 68 -12.98 15.56 5.67
N ILE A 69 -12.06 14.88 4.97
CA ILE A 69 -11.16 15.46 3.98
C ILE A 69 -11.72 15.30 2.56
N GLY A 70 -11.54 16.32 1.70
CA GLY A 70 -11.82 16.19 0.27
C GLY A 70 -11.04 15.02 -0.33
N HIS A 71 -11.68 14.23 -1.21
CA HIS A 71 -11.05 13.05 -1.78
C HIS A 71 -11.25 12.97 -3.28
N GLU A 72 -10.16 12.89 -4.03
CA GLU A 72 -10.13 12.73 -5.49
C GLU A 72 -9.35 11.49 -5.90
N LEU A 73 -9.57 11.08 -7.15
CA LEU A 73 -8.88 9.95 -7.76
C LEU A 73 -8.02 10.42 -8.91
N VAL A 74 -6.85 9.79 -9.07
CA VAL A 74 -6.00 9.96 -10.25
C VAL A 74 -5.68 8.58 -10.84
N THR A 75 -5.77 8.45 -12.14
CA THR A 75 -5.31 7.25 -12.82
C THR A 75 -3.81 7.32 -13.00
N THR A 76 -3.11 6.24 -12.66
CA THR A 76 -1.68 6.07 -12.88
C THR A 76 -1.41 4.97 -13.90
N GLU A 77 -0.38 5.17 -14.70
CA GLU A 77 0.00 4.29 -15.81
C GLU A 77 1.38 3.68 -15.60
N GLU A 78 1.69 3.26 -14.35
CA GLU A 78 2.98 2.66 -14.03
C GLU A 78 3.31 1.42 -14.89
N LEU A 79 2.30 0.74 -15.42
CA LEU A 79 2.48 -0.37 -16.37
C LEU A 79 3.06 0.08 -17.74
N ALA A 80 2.96 1.37 -18.10
CA ALA A 80 3.64 1.91 -19.26
C ALA A 80 5.15 2.08 -19.05
N ARG A 81 5.61 2.15 -17.78
CA ARG A 81 7.03 2.27 -17.43
C ARG A 81 7.71 0.90 -17.48
N GLU A 82 8.71 0.76 -18.35
CA GLU A 82 9.45 -0.49 -18.51
C GLU A 82 10.08 -0.98 -17.20
N GLY A 83 10.67 -0.07 -16.40
CA GLY A 83 11.25 -0.42 -15.10
C GLY A 83 10.23 -0.99 -14.10
N TYR A 84 8.97 -0.55 -14.16
CA TYR A 84 7.91 -1.15 -13.37
C TYR A 84 7.55 -2.56 -13.88
N ARG A 85 7.36 -2.74 -15.20
CA ARG A 85 6.99 -4.04 -15.79
C ARG A 85 8.03 -5.10 -15.55
N ARG A 86 9.33 -4.80 -15.70
CA ARG A 86 10.41 -5.74 -15.44
C ARG A 86 10.42 -6.32 -14.04
N ASN A 87 9.73 -5.63 -13.10
CA ASN A 87 9.56 -6.10 -11.72
C ASN A 87 10.90 -6.43 -11.03
N GLU A 88 11.85 -5.54 -11.14
CA GLU A 88 13.10 -5.62 -10.41
C GLU A 88 12.98 -4.98 -9.02
N ARG A 89 14.07 -4.93 -8.26
CA ARG A 89 14.07 -4.41 -6.89
C ARG A 89 13.69 -2.94 -6.80
N ASP A 90 13.87 -2.19 -7.87
CA ASP A 90 13.53 -0.77 -8.03
C ASP A 90 12.09 -0.53 -8.51
N ARG A 91 11.28 -1.60 -8.73
CA ARG A 91 9.88 -1.46 -9.18
C ARG A 91 9.11 -0.38 -8.42
N CYS A 92 9.28 -0.31 -7.08
CA CYS A 92 8.59 0.68 -6.27
C CYS A 92 9.06 2.12 -6.53
N TYR A 93 10.30 2.32 -6.98
CA TYR A 93 10.77 3.62 -7.46
C TYR A 93 9.95 4.07 -8.68
N HIS A 94 9.85 3.25 -9.72
CA HIS A 94 9.09 3.56 -10.94
C HIS A 94 7.60 3.79 -10.66
N CYS A 95 6.99 3.00 -9.76
CA CYS A 95 5.61 3.19 -9.32
C CYS A 95 5.42 4.54 -8.61
N LYS A 96 6.35 4.92 -7.72
CA LYS A 96 6.26 6.17 -6.97
C LYS A 96 6.58 7.38 -7.82
N THR A 97 7.49 7.27 -8.78
CA THR A 97 7.75 8.32 -9.78
C THR A 97 6.45 8.63 -10.54
N GLU A 98 5.77 7.61 -11.09
CA GLU A 98 4.48 7.81 -11.79
C GLU A 98 3.44 8.49 -10.88
N LEU A 99 3.30 8.03 -9.64
CA LEU A 99 2.38 8.63 -8.68
C LEU A 99 2.71 10.10 -8.44
N TYR A 100 3.97 10.42 -8.18
CA TYR A 100 4.37 11.79 -7.82
C TYR A 100 4.38 12.73 -9.02
N ASP A 101 4.64 12.26 -10.24
CA ASP A 101 4.39 13.03 -11.48
C ASP A 101 2.94 13.48 -11.53
N ARG A 102 1.98 12.52 -11.39
CA ARG A 102 0.53 12.82 -11.43
C ARG A 102 0.07 13.74 -10.30
N LEU A 103 0.60 13.56 -9.09
CA LEU A 103 0.25 14.41 -7.95
C LEU A 103 0.89 15.80 -8.05
N GLY A 104 2.09 15.91 -8.60
CA GLY A 104 2.75 17.18 -8.88
C GLY A 104 1.99 18.00 -9.91
N ASP A 105 1.63 17.39 -11.04
CA ASP A 105 0.81 18.01 -12.08
C ASP A 105 -0.53 18.52 -11.50
N LEU A 106 -1.20 17.70 -10.69
CA LEU A 106 -2.45 18.07 -10.03
C LEU A 106 -2.26 19.23 -9.03
N ALA A 107 -1.16 19.20 -8.26
CA ALA A 107 -0.83 20.26 -7.31
C ALA A 107 -0.60 21.60 -8.04
N GLU A 108 0.15 21.61 -9.13
CA GLU A 108 0.39 22.78 -9.93
C GLU A 108 -0.92 23.33 -10.54
N GLN A 109 -1.72 22.47 -11.17
CA GLN A 109 -3.00 22.84 -11.81
C GLN A 109 -4.01 23.42 -10.81
N ARG A 110 -4.02 22.94 -9.56
CA ARG A 110 -4.99 23.34 -8.53
C ARG A 110 -4.43 24.35 -7.52
N GLY A 111 -3.15 24.74 -7.66
CA GLY A 111 -2.50 25.70 -6.78
C GLY A 111 -2.22 25.19 -5.36
N TYR A 112 -1.99 23.87 -5.20
CA TYR A 112 -1.52 23.31 -3.93
C TYR A 112 -0.02 23.52 -3.78
N ALA A 113 0.41 23.90 -2.57
CA ALA A 113 1.81 24.25 -2.31
C ALA A 113 2.72 23.04 -2.09
N ALA A 114 2.16 21.88 -1.71
CA ALA A 114 2.97 20.70 -1.40
C ALA A 114 2.21 19.39 -1.71
N VAL A 115 2.98 18.35 -2.02
CA VAL A 115 2.54 16.95 -1.97
C VAL A 115 3.12 16.32 -0.71
N VAL A 116 2.29 15.65 0.10
CA VAL A 116 2.72 14.98 1.33
C VAL A 116 2.42 13.49 1.29
N SER A 117 3.22 12.68 1.97
CA SER A 117 3.00 11.23 2.05
C SER A 117 3.04 10.71 3.48
N GLY A 118 2.54 9.47 3.67
CA GLY A 118 2.50 8.79 4.96
C GLY A 118 3.78 8.00 5.29
N ALA A 119 4.93 8.28 4.68
CA ALA A 119 6.17 7.63 5.09
C ALA A 119 6.49 7.96 6.56
N ASN A 120 6.94 6.97 7.31
CA ASN A 120 7.22 7.05 8.74
C ASN A 120 8.67 6.67 9.05
N ALA A 121 9.12 6.82 10.31
CA ALA A 121 10.53 6.64 10.69
C ALA A 121 11.06 5.21 10.45
N ASP A 122 10.20 4.18 10.57
CA ASP A 122 10.62 2.78 10.36
C ASP A 122 10.93 2.49 8.88
N ASP A 123 10.44 3.33 7.95
CA ASP A 123 10.73 3.19 6.53
C ASP A 123 12.20 3.49 6.17
N LEU A 124 12.96 4.18 7.05
CA LEU A 124 14.39 4.44 6.86
C LEU A 124 15.27 3.20 7.07
N GLY A 125 14.82 2.24 7.85
CA GLY A 125 15.55 1.00 8.17
C GLY A 125 15.45 -0.09 7.10
N ASP A 126 14.63 0.11 6.05
CA ASP A 126 14.37 -0.87 5.00
C ASP A 126 14.79 -0.33 3.62
N TRP A 127 14.98 -1.25 2.67
CA TRP A 127 15.18 -0.90 1.26
C TRP A 127 13.88 -0.34 0.66
N ARG A 128 13.80 0.98 0.58
CA ARG A 128 12.60 1.73 0.14
C ARG A 128 12.90 2.61 -1.08
N PRO A 129 13.07 2.04 -2.28
CA PRO A 129 13.37 2.82 -3.48
C PRO A 129 12.32 3.90 -3.79
N GLY A 130 11.09 3.74 -3.30
CA GLY A 130 10.05 4.78 -3.40
C GLY A 130 10.33 6.04 -2.62
N LEU A 131 11.19 6.04 -1.59
CA LEU A 131 11.62 7.26 -0.89
C LEU A 131 12.59 8.10 -1.74
N ALA A 132 13.42 7.45 -2.57
CA ALA A 132 14.27 8.16 -3.52
C ALA A 132 13.41 8.94 -4.53
N ALA A 133 12.41 8.29 -5.13
CA ALA A 133 11.45 8.96 -6.02
C ALA A 133 10.74 10.13 -5.33
N ALA A 134 10.34 9.96 -4.05
CA ALA A 134 9.70 11.03 -3.28
C ALA A 134 10.62 12.24 -3.10
N GLY A 135 11.90 11.99 -2.79
CA GLY A 135 12.91 13.06 -2.64
C GLY A 135 13.12 13.84 -3.94
N GLU A 136 13.19 13.15 -5.09
CA GLU A 136 13.34 13.78 -6.40
C GLU A 136 12.15 14.69 -6.77
N HIS A 137 10.95 14.38 -6.25
CA HIS A 137 9.72 15.15 -6.48
C HIS A 137 9.39 16.14 -5.35
N GLY A 138 10.29 16.36 -4.40
CA GLY A 138 10.08 17.29 -3.29
C GLY A 138 8.90 16.94 -2.39
N VAL A 139 8.55 15.66 -2.28
CA VAL A 139 7.45 15.19 -1.44
C VAL A 139 7.81 15.31 0.04
N VAL A 140 6.95 15.94 0.81
CA VAL A 140 7.14 16.14 2.25
C VAL A 140 6.64 14.91 3.02
N HIS A 141 7.37 14.51 4.05
CA HIS A 141 7.07 13.34 4.88
C HIS A 141 6.88 13.73 6.34
N PRO A 142 5.73 14.29 6.76
CA PRO A 142 5.56 14.88 8.09
C PRO A 142 5.86 13.92 9.25
N LEU A 143 5.51 12.64 9.09
CA LEU A 143 5.75 11.61 10.11
C LEU A 143 7.23 11.24 10.18
N LEU A 144 7.85 10.99 9.03
CA LEU A 144 9.27 10.66 8.91
C LEU A 144 10.16 11.77 9.48
N GLU A 145 9.93 13.03 9.06
CA GLU A 145 10.67 14.20 9.50
C GLU A 145 10.49 14.50 10.99
N ALA A 146 9.37 14.05 11.57
CA ALA A 146 9.14 14.15 13.01
C ALA A 146 9.67 12.94 13.79
N GLY A 147 10.25 11.93 13.12
CA GLY A 147 10.74 10.71 13.75
C GLY A 147 9.62 9.80 14.31
N VAL A 148 8.41 9.86 13.75
CA VAL A 148 7.26 9.05 14.18
C VAL A 148 7.36 7.66 13.59
N GLY A 149 7.48 6.64 14.44
CA GLY A 149 7.51 5.23 14.06
C GLY A 149 6.11 4.60 13.93
N LYS A 150 6.06 3.36 13.46
CA LYS A 150 4.79 2.67 13.14
C LYS A 150 3.86 2.47 14.34
N GLU A 151 4.42 2.21 15.50
CA GLU A 151 3.63 2.03 16.73
C GLU A 151 2.96 3.35 17.12
N GLU A 152 3.74 4.44 17.17
CA GLU A 152 3.22 5.78 17.45
C GLU A 152 2.19 6.23 16.41
N VAL A 153 2.39 5.89 15.12
CA VAL A 153 1.38 6.13 14.06
C VAL A 153 0.04 5.52 14.44
N ARG A 154 0.01 4.26 14.89
CA ARG A 154 -1.23 3.59 15.30
C ARG A 154 -1.86 4.21 16.53
N GLU A 155 -1.05 4.59 17.52
CA GLU A 155 -1.52 5.27 18.74
C GLU A 155 -2.18 6.61 18.40
N LEU A 156 -1.52 7.44 17.61
CA LEU A 156 -2.05 8.72 17.15
C LEU A 156 -3.31 8.55 16.30
N ALA A 157 -3.34 7.53 15.42
CA ALA A 157 -4.51 7.23 14.60
C ALA A 157 -5.72 6.82 15.47
N ARG A 158 -5.51 5.99 16.52
CA ARG A 158 -6.56 5.66 17.50
C ARG A 158 -7.06 6.89 18.25
N ALA A 159 -6.13 7.70 18.75
CA ALA A 159 -6.45 8.92 19.49
C ALA A 159 -7.28 9.93 18.67
N LEU A 160 -7.05 9.95 17.34
CA LEU A 160 -7.81 10.80 16.41
C LEU A 160 -9.07 10.12 15.83
N GLY A 161 -9.38 8.90 16.24
CA GLY A 161 -10.54 8.15 15.75
C GLY A 161 -10.44 7.77 14.25
N VAL A 162 -9.22 7.61 13.72
CA VAL A 162 -9.00 7.21 12.32
C VAL A 162 -9.43 5.76 12.11
N PRO A 163 -10.40 5.44 11.23
CA PRO A 163 -10.98 4.10 11.11
C PRO A 163 -9.96 3.01 10.71
N SER A 164 -8.89 3.40 10.03
CA SER A 164 -7.85 2.48 9.57
C SER A 164 -6.73 2.25 10.60
N ALA A 165 -6.87 2.67 11.87
CA ALA A 165 -5.85 2.51 12.90
C ALA A 165 -5.37 1.05 13.05
N GLU A 166 -6.30 0.09 12.98
CA GLU A 166 -6.01 -1.34 13.10
C GLU A 166 -5.92 -2.07 11.75
N LYS A 167 -6.04 -1.34 10.62
CA LYS A 167 -5.98 -1.96 9.30
C LYS A 167 -4.64 -2.66 9.08
N PRO A 168 -4.62 -3.94 8.70
CA PRO A 168 -3.40 -4.63 8.30
C PRO A 168 -2.76 -3.98 7.07
N ALA A 169 -1.44 -4.14 6.92
CA ALA A 169 -0.75 -3.66 5.73
C ALA A 169 -1.29 -4.34 4.46
N SER A 170 -1.72 -3.53 3.50
CA SER A 170 -2.26 -3.98 2.21
C SER A 170 -1.41 -3.43 1.05
N PRO A 171 -0.22 -4.01 0.79
CA PRO A 171 0.58 -3.60 -0.36
C PRO A 171 -0.11 -3.96 -1.68
N CYS A 172 0.28 -3.28 -2.78
CA CYS A 172 -0.30 -3.47 -4.11
C CYS A 172 -0.20 -4.91 -4.61
N LEU A 173 -1.08 -5.32 -5.54
CA LEU A 173 -1.12 -6.69 -6.10
C LEU A 173 0.22 -7.11 -6.72
N ALA A 174 0.99 -6.20 -7.32
CA ALA A 174 2.30 -6.50 -7.87
C ALA A 174 3.30 -7.05 -6.83
N SER A 175 3.07 -6.79 -5.53
CA SER A 175 3.88 -7.39 -4.46
C SER A 175 3.72 -8.90 -4.31
N ARG A 176 2.77 -9.53 -5.01
CA ARG A 176 2.54 -10.98 -5.04
C ARG A 176 3.36 -11.66 -6.12
N ILE A 177 3.91 -10.88 -7.05
CA ILE A 177 4.69 -11.37 -8.20
C ILE A 177 6.16 -11.41 -7.80
N PRO A 178 6.88 -12.54 -7.92
CA PRO A 178 8.31 -12.63 -7.62
C PRO A 178 9.13 -11.70 -8.51
N TYR A 179 10.20 -11.12 -7.95
CA TYR A 179 11.11 -10.30 -8.74
C TYR A 179 11.66 -11.06 -9.96
N GLY A 180 11.75 -10.35 -11.08
CA GLY A 180 12.16 -10.89 -12.37
C GLY A 180 11.04 -11.55 -13.17
N THR A 181 9.83 -11.71 -12.60
CA THR A 181 8.62 -12.04 -13.35
C THR A 181 7.91 -10.75 -13.74
N GLU A 182 7.65 -10.56 -15.02
CA GLU A 182 7.04 -9.34 -15.54
C GLU A 182 5.66 -9.06 -14.88
N VAL A 183 5.39 -7.79 -14.58
CA VAL A 183 4.07 -7.36 -14.10
C VAL A 183 3.16 -7.19 -15.30
N ASP A 184 2.16 -8.05 -15.41
CA ASP A 184 1.15 -8.03 -16.46
C ASP A 184 -0.25 -7.81 -15.88
N PRO A 185 -1.13 -7.01 -16.54
CA PRO A 185 -2.49 -6.79 -16.06
C PRO A 185 -3.33 -8.06 -15.89
N SER A 186 -3.08 -9.10 -16.70
CA SER A 186 -3.80 -10.38 -16.58
C SER A 186 -3.40 -11.11 -15.30
N ILE A 187 -2.12 -11.09 -14.96
CA ILE A 187 -1.58 -11.65 -13.71
C ILE A 187 -2.15 -10.92 -12.50
N LEU A 188 -2.17 -9.58 -12.53
CA LEU A 188 -2.75 -8.78 -11.44
C LEU A 188 -4.22 -9.13 -11.22
N ARG A 189 -5.02 -9.22 -12.30
CA ARG A 189 -6.43 -9.62 -12.23
C ARG A 189 -6.61 -11.05 -11.71
N GLN A 190 -5.72 -11.97 -12.09
CA GLN A 190 -5.76 -13.35 -11.62
C GLN A 190 -5.50 -13.44 -10.11
N ILE A 191 -4.49 -12.71 -9.63
CA ILE A 191 -4.18 -12.62 -8.20
C ILE A 191 -5.36 -12.02 -7.43
N ASP A 192 -5.91 -10.91 -7.92
CA ASP A 192 -7.03 -10.22 -7.28
C ASP A 192 -8.26 -11.13 -7.14
N ARG A 193 -8.64 -11.84 -8.22
CA ARG A 193 -9.73 -12.82 -8.16
C ARG A 193 -9.48 -13.91 -7.13
N ALA A 194 -8.26 -14.44 -7.07
CA ALA A 194 -7.90 -15.47 -6.12
C ALA A 194 -7.98 -14.97 -4.66
N GLU A 195 -7.45 -13.76 -4.38
CA GLU A 195 -7.53 -13.15 -3.05
C GLU A 195 -8.97 -12.80 -2.67
N LEU A 196 -9.80 -12.34 -3.63
CA LEU A 196 -11.23 -12.10 -3.41
C LEU A 196 -12.00 -13.38 -3.08
N ALA A 197 -11.74 -14.48 -3.80
CA ALA A 197 -12.37 -15.77 -3.51
C ALA A 197 -12.07 -16.24 -2.08
N LEU A 198 -10.82 -16.08 -1.62
CA LEU A 198 -10.43 -16.40 -0.24
C LEU A 198 -11.06 -15.46 0.79
N LYS A 199 -11.15 -14.17 0.50
CA LYS A 199 -11.86 -13.21 1.35
C LYS A 199 -13.35 -13.57 1.46
N GLY A 200 -13.96 -14.05 0.39
CA GLY A 200 -15.34 -14.58 0.39
C GLY A 200 -15.54 -15.79 1.30
N LEU A 201 -14.49 -16.56 1.58
CA LEU A 201 -14.48 -17.65 2.57
C LEU A 201 -14.23 -17.17 4.01
N GLY A 202 -14.05 -15.85 4.22
CA GLY A 202 -13.87 -15.24 5.55
C GLY A 202 -12.42 -14.99 5.95
N PHE A 203 -11.43 -15.35 5.14
CA PHE A 203 -10.02 -15.05 5.43
C PHE A 203 -9.73 -13.54 5.24
N ARG A 204 -9.00 -12.94 6.16
CA ARG A 204 -8.76 -11.48 6.19
C ARG A 204 -7.33 -11.10 5.81
N VAL A 205 -6.33 -11.80 6.37
CA VAL A 205 -4.91 -11.49 6.19
C VAL A 205 -4.24 -12.60 5.40
N LEU A 206 -4.24 -12.43 4.09
CA LEU A 206 -3.77 -13.43 3.14
C LEU A 206 -2.98 -12.81 1.99
N ARG A 207 -2.20 -13.64 1.30
CA ARG A 207 -1.54 -13.30 0.04
C ARG A 207 -1.58 -14.52 -0.89
N VAL A 208 -1.91 -14.29 -2.16
CA VAL A 208 -1.77 -15.31 -3.20
C VAL A 208 -0.55 -14.98 -4.04
N ARG A 209 0.56 -15.67 -3.80
CA ARG A 209 1.82 -15.49 -4.56
C ARG A 209 1.72 -16.19 -5.91
N HIS A 210 2.06 -15.45 -6.96
CA HIS A 210 2.04 -15.91 -8.34
C HIS A 210 3.38 -16.53 -8.75
N TYR A 211 3.38 -17.78 -9.19
CA TYR A 211 4.53 -18.48 -9.76
C TYR A 211 4.12 -19.15 -11.08
N GLY A 212 3.64 -18.35 -12.04
CA GLY A 212 3.09 -18.84 -13.30
C GLY A 212 1.80 -19.64 -13.08
N GLU A 213 1.81 -20.93 -13.37
CA GLU A 213 0.67 -21.81 -13.17
C GLU A 213 0.39 -22.17 -11.69
N LEU A 214 1.37 -21.90 -10.81
CA LEU A 214 1.25 -22.18 -9.38
C LEU A 214 0.87 -20.94 -8.60
N ALA A 215 -0.21 -21.04 -7.81
CA ALA A 215 -0.50 -20.11 -6.72
C ALA A 215 -0.02 -20.67 -5.38
N ARG A 216 0.69 -19.86 -4.60
CA ARG A 216 0.96 -20.18 -3.20
C ARG A 216 0.15 -19.25 -2.30
N VAL A 217 -0.71 -19.84 -1.47
CA VAL A 217 -1.55 -19.14 -0.50
C VAL A 217 -0.78 -18.99 0.80
N GLU A 218 -0.55 -17.76 1.21
CA GLU A 218 0.04 -17.41 2.52
C GLU A 218 -1.04 -16.76 3.39
N LEU A 219 -1.25 -17.25 4.61
CA LEU A 219 -2.27 -16.76 5.55
C LEU A 219 -1.65 -16.32 6.88
N ALA A 220 -2.35 -15.45 7.62
CA ALA A 220 -1.98 -15.12 8.99
C ALA A 220 -1.95 -16.37 9.87
N GLY A 221 -1.11 -16.37 10.92
CA GLY A 221 -0.93 -17.55 11.78
C GLY A 221 -2.20 -18.04 12.44
N GLU A 222 -3.08 -17.13 12.82
CA GLU A 222 -4.39 -17.43 13.43
C GLU A 222 -5.41 -18.01 12.44
N GLU A 223 -5.28 -17.71 11.14
CA GLU A 223 -6.18 -18.19 10.08
C GLU A 223 -5.68 -19.49 9.43
N LEU A 224 -4.38 -19.78 9.55
CA LEU A 224 -3.73 -20.91 8.86
C LEU A 224 -4.30 -22.28 9.28
N PRO A 225 -4.52 -22.60 10.57
CA PRO A 225 -5.12 -23.89 10.96
C PRO A 225 -6.51 -24.10 10.36
N HIS A 226 -7.32 -23.06 10.29
CA HIS A 226 -8.64 -23.10 9.68
C HIS A 226 -8.57 -23.36 8.18
N ALA A 227 -7.64 -22.71 7.47
CA ALA A 227 -7.43 -22.92 6.04
C ALA A 227 -6.95 -24.33 5.73
N LEU A 228 -6.06 -24.90 6.55
CA LEU A 228 -5.59 -26.28 6.37
C LEU A 228 -6.70 -27.30 6.62
N ALA A 229 -7.58 -27.05 7.60
CA ALA A 229 -8.73 -27.92 7.88
C ALA A 229 -9.74 -27.97 6.73
N GLN A 230 -9.80 -26.93 5.86
CA GLN A 230 -10.67 -26.88 4.68
C GLN A 230 -9.86 -26.70 3.38
N ALA A 231 -8.69 -27.36 3.30
CA ALA A 231 -7.75 -27.19 2.20
C ALA A 231 -8.36 -27.37 0.80
N GLU A 232 -9.26 -28.33 0.63
CA GLU A 232 -9.93 -28.57 -0.66
C GLU A 232 -10.78 -27.37 -1.10
N VAL A 233 -11.49 -26.72 -0.17
CA VAL A 233 -12.31 -25.52 -0.45
C VAL A 233 -11.41 -24.35 -0.82
N VAL A 234 -10.33 -24.12 -0.08
CA VAL A 234 -9.32 -23.08 -0.34
C VAL A 234 -8.68 -23.30 -1.72
N VAL A 235 -8.24 -24.52 -2.01
CA VAL A 235 -7.63 -24.88 -3.30
C VAL A 235 -8.61 -24.67 -4.45
N SER A 236 -9.86 -25.12 -4.29
CA SER A 236 -10.92 -24.96 -5.30
C SER A 236 -11.20 -23.48 -5.58
N ALA A 237 -11.31 -22.65 -4.54
CA ALA A 237 -11.53 -21.21 -4.65
C ALA A 237 -10.42 -20.51 -5.42
N VAL A 238 -9.15 -20.87 -5.17
CA VAL A 238 -8.02 -20.26 -5.88
C VAL A 238 -7.90 -20.77 -7.31
N ARG A 239 -8.19 -22.06 -7.56
CA ARG A 239 -8.24 -22.62 -8.91
C ARG A 239 -9.29 -21.94 -9.80
N SER A 240 -10.42 -21.51 -9.23
CA SER A 240 -11.45 -20.78 -10.00
C SER A 240 -10.93 -19.45 -10.59
N ALA A 241 -9.85 -18.91 -10.05
CA ALA A 241 -9.17 -17.74 -10.60
C ALA A 241 -8.25 -18.07 -11.80
N GLY A 242 -8.11 -19.36 -12.18
CA GLY A 242 -7.34 -19.80 -13.35
C GLY A 242 -5.94 -20.35 -13.04
N TYR A 243 -5.65 -20.72 -11.78
CA TYR A 243 -4.41 -21.41 -11.43
C TYR A 243 -4.54 -22.92 -11.61
N ALA A 244 -3.58 -23.54 -12.31
CA ALA A 244 -3.53 -24.99 -12.50
C ALA A 244 -3.13 -25.73 -11.21
N ARG A 245 -2.21 -25.14 -10.45
CA ARG A 245 -1.70 -25.70 -9.20
C ARG A 245 -1.85 -24.70 -8.07
N VAL A 246 -2.21 -25.19 -6.88
CA VAL A 246 -2.37 -24.38 -5.68
C VAL A 246 -1.71 -25.08 -4.49
N GLU A 247 -0.89 -24.36 -3.77
CA GLU A 247 -0.27 -24.80 -2.53
C GLU A 247 -0.66 -23.83 -1.40
N ILE A 248 -0.98 -24.35 -0.23
CA ILE A 248 -1.13 -23.56 0.99
C ILE A 248 0.22 -23.63 1.72
N ASP A 249 0.84 -22.48 1.98
CA ASP A 249 2.09 -22.43 2.75
C ASP A 249 1.80 -22.83 4.21
N GLU A 250 2.49 -23.84 4.70
CA GLU A 250 2.34 -24.30 6.09
C GLU A 250 2.93 -23.32 7.12
N LYS A 251 3.68 -22.31 6.63
CA LYS A 251 4.25 -21.26 7.47
C LYS A 251 3.37 -20.02 7.44
N PRO A 252 3.15 -19.39 8.60
CA PRO A 252 2.40 -18.14 8.67
C PRO A 252 2.98 -17.06 7.74
N PHE A 253 2.10 -16.27 7.16
CA PHE A 253 2.47 -15.09 6.39
C PHE A 253 3.42 -14.18 7.19
N ARG A 254 4.49 -13.75 6.53
CA ARG A 254 5.42 -12.72 7.05
C ARG A 254 5.60 -11.61 6.01
N SER A 255 5.49 -10.37 6.47
CA SER A 255 5.78 -9.22 5.61
C SER A 255 7.23 -9.30 5.10
N GLY A 256 7.45 -8.92 3.83
CA GLY A 256 8.80 -8.95 3.22
C GLY A 256 9.33 -10.33 2.83
N SER A 257 8.54 -11.41 2.89
CA SER A 257 8.97 -12.78 2.59
C SER A 257 9.62 -12.96 1.19
N LEU A 258 9.19 -12.19 0.18
CA LEU A 258 9.83 -12.22 -1.16
C LEU A 258 11.23 -11.59 -1.16
N ASN A 259 11.48 -10.57 -0.34
CA ASN A 259 12.79 -9.93 -0.23
C ASN A 259 13.84 -10.90 0.34
N VAL A 260 13.46 -11.69 1.35
CA VAL A 260 14.34 -12.68 2.00
C VAL A 260 14.69 -13.82 1.04
N ARG A 261 13.72 -14.33 0.28
CA ARG A 261 13.95 -15.42 -0.70
C ARG A 261 14.86 -15.00 -1.85
N PHE A 262 14.82 -13.73 -2.24
CA PHE A 262 15.71 -13.21 -3.26
C PHE A 262 17.16 -13.09 -2.76
N ALA A 263 17.37 -12.60 -1.55
CA ALA A 263 18.70 -12.51 -0.94
C ALA A 263 19.39 -13.88 -0.78
N SER A 264 18.62 -14.95 -0.53
CA SER A 264 19.14 -16.31 -0.42
C SER A 264 19.54 -16.94 -1.76
N ARG A 265 18.92 -16.51 -2.89
CA ARG A 265 19.32 -16.97 -4.25
C ARG A 265 20.65 -16.38 -4.71
N LEU A 266 20.96 -15.14 -4.29
CA LEU A 266 22.24 -14.48 -4.61
C LEU A 266 23.44 -15.01 -3.79
N ARG A 267 23.20 -15.80 -2.73
CA ARG A 267 24.24 -16.40 -1.88
C ARG A 267 24.54 -17.86 -2.22
N ARG A 268 23.96 -18.41 -3.27
CA ARG A 268 24.35 -19.73 -3.77
C ARG A 268 25.45 -19.52 -4.83
N PRO A 269 26.67 -20.12 -4.61
CA PRO A 269 27.79 -20.03 -5.51
C PRO A 269 27.48 -20.66 -6.87
#